data_1360c8456e3086a94bafa6aa35f69ca0
#
_entry.id   1360c8456e3086a94bafa6aa35f69ca0
#
_cell.length_a   1.000
_cell.length_b   1.000
_cell.length_c   1.000
_cell.angle_alpha   90.00
_cell.angle_beta   90.00
_cell.angle_gamma   90.00
#
_symmetry.space_group_name_H-M   'P 1'
#
loop_
_entity.id
_entity.type
_entity.pdbx_description
1 polymer ?
#
loop_
_entity_poly.entity_id
_entity_poly.type
_entity_poly.pdbx_seq_one_letter_code
_entity_poly.pdbx_strand_id
1 'polypeptide(L)'
;MPFITDKLESFKQEASKNDKQQVEQPQQNKKQDKQSDRFLSRFEFEVPEVMSFIRSNLIGQDNALLMLEKMLKVIKAELSSPNRPLAVALLLGPTGVGKTQTAKLLAKALSKDGSNLCRIDMNTLAQEHYAASLIGAPPGYVGSKEGNTLFDANVIAGSYSVPSVVLFDELEKASKEVLVSLLDVLDSGELTLSSGVKKIDFRNSIILMTSNLGAKEVFAYQQKMGKNNPKKEHKIIKKIVEKNFLPEFVNRIDNLIYYSSINKINLNAIIDLELALIEKNTKHKINLSNEARNKLQKAYNFTYGVRDIKRLIAQNILPLVAERVLDSKLSSNVVLQNDDFVIG
;
A
#
# COMPACT_ATOMS: atom_id res chain seq x y z
N MET A 1 41.12 55.34 -11.34
CA MET A 1 40.34 54.23 -10.74
C MET A 1 40.12 54.57 -9.29
N PRO A 2 38.90 54.89 -8.85
CA PRO A 2 38.63 55.10 -7.42
C PRO A 2 38.70 53.74 -6.71
N PHE A 3 39.37 53.75 -5.59
CA PHE A 3 39.64 52.58 -4.77
C PHE A 3 38.40 52.10 -3.99
N ILE A 4 38.32 50.82 -3.75
CA ILE A 4 37.21 50.13 -3.01
C ILE A 4 36.94 50.74 -1.65
N THR A 5 37.90 51.43 -1.04
CA THR A 5 37.78 52.17 0.24
C THR A 5 36.79 53.32 0.20
N ASP A 6 36.70 54.08 -0.93
CA ASP A 6 35.82 55.23 -1.05
C ASP A 6 34.32 54.86 -1.12
N LYS A 7 34.03 53.67 -1.66
CA LYS A 7 32.66 53.10 -1.65
C LYS A 7 32.21 52.60 -0.28
N LEU A 8 33.13 52.10 0.53
CA LEU A 8 32.82 51.64 1.88
C LEU A 8 32.56 52.76 2.88
N GLU A 9 33.21 53.93 2.66
CA GLU A 9 32.96 55.10 3.50
C GLU A 9 31.65 55.80 3.14
N SER A 10 31.25 55.82 1.87
CA SER A 10 29.95 56.36 1.45
C SER A 10 28.78 55.55 1.96
N PHE A 11 28.87 54.20 1.98
CA PHE A 11 27.85 53.33 2.58
C PHE A 11 27.72 53.46 4.09
N LYS A 12 28.84 53.76 4.80
CA LYS A 12 28.79 54.01 6.25
C LYS A 12 28.19 55.35 6.61
N GLN A 13 28.32 56.36 5.77
CA GLN A 13 27.73 57.69 5.95
C GLN A 13 26.22 57.70 5.64
N GLU A 14 25.74 56.90 4.68
CA GLU A 14 24.30 56.78 4.42
C GLU A 14 23.59 55.96 5.51
N ALA A 15 24.21 54.92 6.05
CA ALA A 15 23.64 54.13 7.15
C ALA A 15 23.48 54.97 8.45
N SER A 16 24.41 55.91 8.72
CA SER A 16 24.34 56.75 9.93
C SER A 16 23.36 57.96 9.82
N LYS A 17 22.89 58.31 8.62
CA LYS A 17 21.88 59.34 8.41
C LYS A 17 20.44 58.84 8.52
N ASN A 18 20.19 57.54 8.37
CA ASN A 18 18.85 56.95 8.50
C ASN A 18 18.43 56.65 9.95
N ASP A 19 19.36 56.73 10.93
CA ASP A 19 19.06 56.43 12.32
C ASP A 19 18.61 57.63 13.18
N LYS A 20 18.39 58.82 12.57
CA LYS A 20 18.02 60.05 13.33
C LYS A 20 16.66 60.63 12.98
N GLN A 21 15.75 59.93 12.39
CA GLN A 21 14.36 60.34 12.21
C GLN A 21 13.39 59.19 12.48
N GLN A 22 13.18 58.86 13.74
CA GLN A 22 11.94 58.20 14.19
C GLN A 22 11.44 58.91 15.44
N VAL A 23 10.55 59.87 15.18
CA VAL A 23 9.71 60.56 16.15
C VAL A 23 8.62 59.58 16.59
N GLU A 24 8.38 59.59 17.90
CA GLU A 24 7.37 58.81 18.64
C GLU A 24 5.99 58.82 18.00
N GLN A 25 5.40 57.63 17.82
CA GLN A 25 3.96 57.42 17.69
C GLN A 25 3.51 56.25 18.60
N PRO A 26 2.27 56.30 19.14
CA PRO A 26 1.88 55.53 20.31
C PRO A 26 1.71 54.06 20.02
N GLN A 27 2.13 53.25 20.98
CA GLN A 27 1.99 51.79 20.99
C GLN A 27 0.50 51.36 20.88
N GLN A 28 0.05 51.02 19.70
CA GLN A 28 -1.10 50.17 19.54
C GLN A 28 -0.64 48.71 19.71
N ASN A 29 -1.12 48.06 20.79
CA ASN A 29 -1.02 46.64 21.03
C ASN A 29 -1.56 45.85 19.84
N LYS A 30 -0.72 45.56 18.86
CA LYS A 30 -0.97 44.44 17.93
C LYS A 30 -0.65 43.16 18.69
N LYS A 31 -1.70 42.49 19.17
CA LYS A 31 -1.63 41.04 19.42
C LYS A 31 -1.06 40.42 18.14
N GLN A 32 0.22 40.08 18.18
CA GLN A 32 0.79 39.18 17.22
C GLN A 32 0.10 37.81 17.44
N ASP A 33 -0.91 37.53 16.62
CA ASP A 33 -1.32 36.16 16.39
C ASP A 33 -0.05 35.41 16.02
N LYS A 34 0.40 34.56 16.94
CA LYS A 34 1.34 33.51 16.64
C LYS A 34 0.62 32.57 15.66
N GLN A 35 0.61 32.92 14.36
CA GLN A 35 0.44 31.92 13.32
C GLN A 35 1.57 30.92 13.55
N SER A 36 1.21 29.83 14.22
CA SER A 36 2.08 28.65 14.29
C SER A 36 2.48 28.35 12.85
N ASP A 37 3.79 28.28 12.55
CA ASP A 37 4.34 27.71 11.34
C ASP A 37 3.88 26.26 11.23
N ARG A 38 2.64 26.06 10.82
CA ARG A 38 2.11 24.72 10.52
C ARG A 38 2.70 24.30 9.19
N PHE A 39 3.48 23.25 9.23
CA PHE A 39 3.92 22.58 8.02
C PHE A 39 2.70 22.22 7.16
N LEU A 40 2.65 22.77 5.95
CA LEU A 40 1.60 22.51 4.95
C LEU A 40 2.17 21.52 3.93
N SER A 41 1.71 20.29 4.00
CA SER A 41 2.07 19.27 3.02
C SER A 41 1.35 19.51 1.69
N ARG A 42 2.02 19.20 0.58
CA ARG A 42 1.39 19.17 -0.76
C ARG A 42 0.34 18.06 -0.89
N PHE A 43 0.44 17.01 -0.09
CA PHE A 43 -0.50 15.89 -0.14
C PHE A 43 -1.82 16.21 0.57
N GLU A 44 -2.94 15.94 -0.10
CA GLU A 44 -4.28 16.19 0.42
C GLU A 44 -4.75 15.18 1.47
N PHE A 45 -4.22 13.94 1.45
CA PHE A 45 -4.66 12.90 2.37
C PHE A 45 -4.26 13.18 3.82
N GLU A 46 -5.11 12.78 4.76
CA GLU A 46 -4.80 12.78 6.18
C GLU A 46 -4.50 11.36 6.68
N VAL A 47 -3.33 11.16 7.30
CA VAL A 47 -2.87 9.82 7.74
C VAL A 47 -3.88 9.14 8.66
N PRO A 48 -4.49 9.81 9.67
CA PRO A 48 -5.51 9.18 10.53
C PRO A 48 -6.73 8.68 9.75
N GLU A 49 -7.20 9.43 8.75
CA GLU A 49 -8.36 9.06 7.93
C GLU A 49 -8.06 7.84 7.05
N VAL A 50 -6.91 7.87 6.36
CA VAL A 50 -6.43 6.74 5.55
C VAL A 50 -6.31 5.48 6.41
N MET A 51 -5.69 5.59 7.58
CA MET A 51 -5.50 4.45 8.48
C MET A 51 -6.81 3.95 9.09
N SER A 52 -7.73 4.83 9.43
CA SER A 52 -9.07 4.46 9.91
C SER A 52 -9.82 3.65 8.84
N PHE A 53 -9.81 4.12 7.59
CA PHE A 53 -10.41 3.41 6.47
C PHE A 53 -9.77 2.02 6.24
N ILE A 54 -8.43 1.92 6.29
CA ILE A 54 -7.75 0.65 6.10
C ILE A 54 -8.05 -0.31 7.26
N ARG A 55 -8.00 0.16 8.51
CA ARG A 55 -8.28 -0.66 9.71
C ARG A 55 -9.71 -1.21 9.74
N SER A 56 -10.70 -0.44 9.26
CA SER A 56 -12.09 -0.91 9.18
C SER A 56 -12.30 -1.99 8.11
N ASN A 57 -11.38 -2.15 7.15
CA ASN A 57 -11.47 -3.10 6.04
C ASN A 57 -10.39 -4.19 6.05
N LEU A 58 -9.50 -4.21 7.06
CA LEU A 58 -8.42 -5.19 7.19
C LEU A 58 -8.25 -5.58 8.66
N ILE A 59 -8.57 -6.82 8.99
CA ILE A 59 -8.63 -7.33 10.37
C ILE A 59 -7.35 -8.13 10.71
N GLY A 60 -6.83 -7.93 11.93
CA GLY A 60 -5.79 -8.78 12.53
C GLY A 60 -4.37 -8.57 12.00
N GLN A 61 -4.07 -7.41 11.42
CA GLN A 61 -2.76 -7.05 10.89
C GLN A 61 -2.15 -5.80 11.56
N ASP A 62 -2.34 -5.64 12.87
CA ASP A 62 -2.02 -4.42 13.59
C ASP A 62 -0.56 -3.98 13.44
N ASN A 63 0.40 -4.93 13.50
CA ASN A 63 1.82 -4.62 13.33
C ASN A 63 2.14 -4.15 11.91
N ALA A 64 1.56 -4.78 10.89
CA ALA A 64 1.73 -4.37 9.50
C ALA A 64 1.13 -2.97 9.27
N LEU A 65 -0.05 -2.72 9.82
CA LEU A 65 -0.72 -1.42 9.72
C LEU A 65 0.02 -0.31 10.46
N LEU A 66 0.66 -0.62 11.61
CA LEU A 66 1.52 0.34 12.30
C LEU A 66 2.74 0.74 11.46
N MET A 67 3.35 -0.20 10.74
CA MET A 67 4.47 0.11 9.84
C MET A 67 4.01 0.92 8.63
N LEU A 68 2.85 0.59 8.06
CA LEU A 68 2.23 1.36 6.98
C LEU A 68 1.94 2.81 7.42
N GLU A 69 1.41 2.99 8.63
CA GLU A 69 1.14 4.31 9.21
C GLU A 69 2.40 5.16 9.35
N LYS A 70 3.50 4.55 9.84
CA LYS A 70 4.80 5.24 9.94
C LYS A 70 5.30 5.68 8.56
N MET A 71 5.20 4.81 7.56
CA MET A 71 5.57 5.12 6.18
C MET A 71 4.74 6.30 5.63
N LEU A 72 3.42 6.29 5.82
CA LEU A 72 2.54 7.38 5.39
C LEU A 72 2.84 8.71 6.09
N LYS A 73 3.24 8.68 7.37
CA LYS A 73 3.68 9.89 8.09
C LYS A 73 4.94 10.51 7.48
N VAL A 74 5.90 9.70 7.06
CA VAL A 74 7.12 10.16 6.37
C VAL A 74 6.76 10.81 5.04
N ILE A 75 5.87 10.19 4.25
CA ILE A 75 5.39 10.74 2.99
C ILE A 75 4.65 12.05 3.21
N LYS A 76 3.68 12.08 4.15
CA LYS A 76 2.89 13.29 4.46
C LYS A 76 3.77 14.45 4.92
N ALA A 77 4.84 14.16 5.65
CA ALA A 77 5.84 15.14 6.10
C ALA A 77 6.86 15.53 5.00
N GLU A 78 6.73 14.99 3.78
CA GLU A 78 7.62 15.24 2.64
C GLU A 78 9.12 14.97 2.93
N LEU A 79 9.37 13.97 3.78
CA LEU A 79 10.73 13.56 4.16
C LEU A 79 11.30 12.46 3.23
N SER A 80 10.56 12.07 2.18
CA SER A 80 11.04 11.12 1.17
C SER A 80 12.09 11.77 0.27
N SER A 81 13.01 10.96 -0.25
CA SER A 81 14.03 11.45 -1.22
C SER A 81 13.35 11.91 -2.51
N PRO A 82 13.69 13.12 -3.05
CA PRO A 82 13.03 13.65 -4.25
C PRO A 82 13.36 12.87 -5.53
N ASN A 83 14.45 12.11 -5.54
CA ASN A 83 14.94 11.36 -6.72
C ASN A 83 14.58 9.87 -6.67
N ARG A 84 13.66 9.46 -5.79
CA ARG A 84 13.20 8.07 -5.63
C ARG A 84 11.68 8.04 -5.50
N PRO A 85 11.05 6.87 -5.63
CA PRO A 85 9.67 6.70 -5.22
C PRO A 85 9.44 7.20 -3.79
N LEU A 86 8.24 7.69 -3.47
CA LEU A 86 7.88 8.21 -2.14
C LEU A 86 8.16 7.20 -1.03
N ALA A 87 7.93 5.92 -1.30
CA ALA A 87 8.30 4.81 -0.45
C ALA A 87 8.31 3.51 -1.25
N VAL A 88 9.18 2.58 -0.84
CA VAL A 88 9.25 1.22 -1.38
C VAL A 88 9.06 0.24 -0.23
N ALA A 89 8.00 -0.57 -0.27
CA ALA A 89 7.71 -1.54 0.78
C ALA A 89 7.46 -2.94 0.22
N LEU A 90 8.06 -3.95 0.88
CA LEU A 90 7.80 -5.37 0.59
C LEU A 90 6.89 -5.95 1.69
N LEU A 91 5.69 -6.36 1.29
CA LEU A 91 4.66 -6.96 2.14
C LEU A 91 4.85 -8.48 2.15
N LEU A 92 5.25 -9.02 3.28
CA LEU A 92 5.66 -10.42 3.46
C LEU A 92 4.68 -11.18 4.35
N GLY A 93 4.38 -12.42 4.03
CA GLY A 93 3.53 -13.27 4.86
C GLY A 93 2.71 -14.28 4.07
N PRO A 94 1.88 -15.09 4.74
CA PRO A 94 1.09 -16.14 4.13
C PRO A 94 0.13 -15.65 3.05
N THR A 95 -0.36 -16.58 2.23
CA THR A 95 -1.39 -16.28 1.24
C THR A 95 -2.72 -15.90 1.91
N GLY A 96 -3.46 -14.95 1.34
CA GLY A 96 -4.80 -14.60 1.78
C GLY A 96 -4.90 -13.82 3.10
N VAL A 97 -3.79 -13.24 3.61
CA VAL A 97 -3.78 -12.44 4.85
C VAL A 97 -4.04 -10.95 4.64
N GLY A 98 -4.21 -10.51 3.38
CA GLY A 98 -4.58 -9.12 3.06
C GLY A 98 -3.48 -8.26 2.44
N LYS A 99 -2.31 -8.80 2.04
CA LYS A 99 -1.21 -8.03 1.42
C LYS A 99 -1.67 -7.22 0.20
N THR A 100 -2.18 -7.89 -0.83
CA THR A 100 -2.73 -7.27 -2.04
C THR A 100 -3.92 -6.35 -1.72
N GLN A 101 -4.74 -6.73 -0.72
CA GLN A 101 -5.88 -5.92 -0.28
C GLN A 101 -5.43 -4.58 0.32
N THR A 102 -4.32 -4.58 1.06
CA THR A 102 -3.75 -3.34 1.62
C THR A 102 -3.43 -2.31 0.54
N ALA A 103 -2.81 -2.74 -0.57
CA ALA A 103 -2.51 -1.85 -1.69
C ALA A 103 -3.78 -1.26 -2.32
N LYS A 104 -4.82 -2.09 -2.52
CA LYS A 104 -6.11 -1.64 -3.05
C LYS A 104 -6.82 -0.66 -2.11
N LEU A 105 -6.80 -0.94 -0.80
CA LEU A 105 -7.41 -0.06 0.21
C LEU A 105 -6.63 1.25 0.32
N LEU A 106 -5.30 1.20 0.25
CA LEU A 106 -4.47 2.40 0.27
C LEU A 106 -4.78 3.30 -0.94
N ALA A 107 -4.77 2.75 -2.15
CA ALA A 107 -5.13 3.49 -3.35
C ALA A 107 -6.50 4.15 -3.22
N LYS A 108 -7.51 3.38 -2.77
CA LYS A 108 -8.87 3.89 -2.57
C LYS A 108 -8.97 4.95 -1.47
N ALA A 109 -8.13 4.87 -0.44
CA ALA A 109 -8.10 5.89 0.61
C ALA A 109 -7.44 7.19 0.15
N LEU A 110 -6.49 7.10 -0.79
CA LEU A 110 -5.76 8.27 -1.32
C LEU A 110 -6.54 8.99 -2.43
N SER A 111 -7.26 8.27 -3.30
CA SER A 111 -7.94 8.82 -4.49
C SER A 111 -9.47 8.70 -4.45
N LYS A 112 -10.08 8.24 -3.36
CA LYS A 112 -11.51 7.98 -3.15
C LYS A 112 -12.10 6.90 -4.08
N ASP A 113 -11.75 6.86 -5.34
CA ASP A 113 -12.19 5.88 -6.34
C ASP A 113 -11.19 4.74 -6.58
N GLY A 114 -9.94 4.91 -6.16
CA GLY A 114 -8.85 3.94 -6.35
C GLY A 114 -8.27 3.95 -7.77
N SER A 115 -8.55 4.98 -8.57
CA SER A 115 -8.05 5.13 -9.95
C SER A 115 -6.52 5.31 -10.02
N ASN A 116 -5.87 5.64 -8.91
CA ASN A 116 -4.44 5.82 -8.76
C ASN A 116 -3.66 4.50 -8.51
N LEU A 117 -4.24 3.33 -8.79
CA LEU A 117 -3.59 2.03 -8.62
C LEU A 117 -3.12 1.44 -9.96
N CYS A 118 -1.80 1.32 -10.13
CA CYS A 118 -1.20 0.48 -11.17
C CYS A 118 -0.80 -0.86 -10.57
N ARG A 119 -1.43 -1.97 -11.00
CA ARG A 119 -1.14 -3.32 -10.50
C ARG A 119 -0.53 -4.18 -11.59
N ILE A 120 0.60 -4.80 -11.28
CA ILE A 120 1.30 -5.77 -12.14
C ILE A 120 1.41 -7.09 -11.40
N ASP A 121 0.89 -8.15 -12.03
CA ASP A 121 1.02 -9.52 -11.53
C ASP A 121 2.33 -10.12 -12.04
N MET A 122 3.26 -10.37 -11.12
CA MET A 122 4.61 -10.85 -11.47
C MET A 122 4.61 -12.30 -11.97
N ASN A 123 3.52 -13.07 -11.80
CA ASN A 123 3.38 -14.37 -12.44
C ASN A 123 3.40 -14.27 -13.98
N THR A 124 2.86 -13.19 -14.53
CA THR A 124 2.87 -12.95 -15.98
C THR A 124 4.27 -12.63 -16.51
N LEU A 125 5.23 -12.39 -15.63
CA LEU A 125 6.61 -12.00 -15.92
C LEU A 125 7.62 -13.06 -15.44
N ALA A 126 7.18 -14.30 -15.32
CA ALA A 126 8.00 -15.41 -14.83
C ALA A 126 9.10 -15.87 -15.81
N GLN A 127 8.97 -15.54 -17.09
CA GLN A 127 9.96 -15.91 -18.12
C GLN A 127 10.75 -14.68 -18.57
N GLU A 128 12.02 -14.90 -18.92
CA GLU A 128 12.99 -13.84 -19.27
C GLU A 128 12.52 -12.91 -20.39
N HIS A 129 11.89 -13.47 -21.43
CA HIS A 129 11.40 -12.68 -22.57
C HIS A 129 10.26 -11.71 -22.20
N TYR A 130 9.59 -11.87 -21.06
CA TYR A 130 8.55 -10.93 -20.62
C TYR A 130 9.12 -9.65 -20.00
N ALA A 131 10.42 -9.55 -19.74
CA ALA A 131 11.03 -8.28 -19.34
C ALA A 131 10.73 -7.17 -20.37
N ALA A 132 10.69 -7.52 -21.65
CA ALA A 132 10.25 -6.61 -22.72
C ALA A 132 8.81 -6.09 -22.56
N SER A 133 7.95 -6.80 -21.86
CA SER A 133 6.58 -6.32 -21.57
C SER A 133 6.54 -5.20 -20.53
N LEU A 134 7.58 -5.09 -19.69
CA LEU A 134 7.73 -3.97 -18.76
C LEU A 134 8.42 -2.77 -19.39
N ILE A 135 9.58 -3.00 -20.02
CA ILE A 135 10.44 -1.93 -20.52
C ILE A 135 10.19 -1.60 -22.02
N GLY A 136 9.26 -2.29 -22.67
CA GLY A 136 8.98 -2.18 -24.08
C GLY A 136 9.92 -3.02 -24.95
N ALA A 137 9.48 -3.37 -26.18
CA ALA A 137 10.30 -4.12 -27.11
C ALA A 137 11.47 -3.28 -27.63
N PRO A 138 12.68 -3.88 -27.79
CA PRO A 138 13.82 -3.21 -28.39
C PRO A 138 13.53 -2.70 -29.80
N PRO A 139 14.19 -1.64 -30.28
CA PRO A 139 14.07 -1.15 -31.65
C PRO A 139 14.29 -2.27 -32.67
N GLY A 140 13.38 -2.38 -33.65
CA GLY A 140 13.45 -3.40 -34.70
C GLY A 140 12.55 -4.63 -34.48
N TYR A 141 11.99 -4.83 -33.30
CA TYR A 141 11.00 -5.89 -33.05
C TYR A 141 9.57 -5.41 -33.29
N VAL A 142 8.65 -6.36 -33.59
CA VAL A 142 7.23 -6.07 -33.76
C VAL A 142 6.68 -5.46 -32.46
N GLY A 143 5.98 -4.32 -32.57
CA GLY A 143 5.44 -3.59 -31.40
C GLY A 143 6.40 -2.56 -30.77
N SER A 144 7.67 -2.48 -31.20
CA SER A 144 8.65 -1.50 -30.66
C SER A 144 8.24 -0.04 -30.89
N LYS A 145 7.49 0.26 -31.95
CA LYS A 145 7.01 1.62 -32.28
C LYS A 145 5.81 2.06 -31.46
N GLU A 146 5.05 1.12 -30.91
CA GLU A 146 3.82 1.41 -30.18
C GLU A 146 4.10 1.77 -28.71
N GLY A 147 5.28 1.46 -28.19
CA GLY A 147 5.69 1.76 -26.83
C GLY A 147 4.77 1.10 -25.78
N ASN A 148 4.14 -0.03 -26.14
CA ASN A 148 3.26 -0.76 -25.25
C ASN A 148 4.05 -1.32 -24.08
N THR A 149 3.61 -1.00 -22.88
CA THR A 149 4.15 -1.50 -21.61
C THR A 149 2.99 -1.85 -20.69
N LEU A 150 3.25 -2.74 -19.71
CA LEU A 150 2.30 -3.04 -18.64
C LEU A 150 2.11 -1.87 -17.67
N PHE A 151 2.98 -0.87 -17.73
CA PHE A 151 2.88 0.33 -16.92
C PHE A 151 1.90 1.33 -17.51
N ASP A 152 0.90 1.74 -16.74
CA ASP A 152 0.10 2.91 -17.05
C ASP A 152 0.84 4.17 -16.55
N ALA A 153 1.55 4.83 -17.45
CA ALA A 153 2.37 5.99 -17.14
C ALA A 153 1.56 7.14 -16.51
N ASN A 154 0.31 7.33 -16.93
CA ASN A 154 -0.55 8.39 -16.41
C ASN A 154 -0.98 8.11 -14.96
N VAL A 155 -1.37 6.87 -14.68
CA VAL A 155 -1.70 6.42 -13.32
C VAL A 155 -0.48 6.52 -12.42
N ILE A 156 0.71 6.08 -12.90
CA ILE A 156 1.96 6.06 -12.11
C ILE A 156 2.44 7.47 -11.76
N ALA A 157 2.35 8.41 -12.69
CA ALA A 157 2.75 9.81 -12.42
C ALA A 157 1.90 10.45 -11.32
N GLY A 158 0.64 10.00 -11.16
CA GLY A 158 -0.29 10.57 -10.19
C GLY A 158 -0.60 12.04 -10.44
N SER A 159 -0.99 12.75 -9.40
CA SER A 159 -1.13 14.21 -9.42
C SER A 159 -0.26 14.85 -8.34
N TYR A 160 -0.06 16.16 -8.38
CA TYR A 160 0.78 16.87 -7.42
C TYR A 160 0.41 16.59 -5.96
N SER A 161 -0.88 16.55 -5.66
CA SER A 161 -1.42 16.37 -4.29
C SER A 161 -1.82 14.93 -3.96
N VAL A 162 -1.95 14.04 -4.97
CA VAL A 162 -2.38 12.65 -4.77
C VAL A 162 -1.31 11.70 -5.31
N PRO A 163 -0.63 10.96 -4.43
CA PRO A 163 0.35 9.98 -4.86
C PRO A 163 -0.31 8.78 -5.53
N SER A 164 0.39 8.14 -6.46
CA SER A 164 -0.03 6.87 -7.01
C SER A 164 0.39 5.69 -6.13
N VAL A 165 -0.27 4.56 -6.29
CA VAL A 165 0.12 3.27 -5.71
C VAL A 165 0.49 2.32 -6.83
N VAL A 166 1.73 1.84 -6.83
CA VAL A 166 2.19 0.82 -7.76
C VAL A 166 2.34 -0.49 -7.00
N LEU A 167 1.64 -1.53 -7.45
CA LEU A 167 1.65 -2.84 -6.81
C LEU A 167 2.29 -3.87 -7.72
N PHE A 168 3.42 -4.44 -7.28
CA PHE A 168 4.01 -5.65 -7.85
C PHE A 168 3.56 -6.85 -7.02
N ASP A 169 2.61 -7.62 -7.55
CA ASP A 169 1.98 -8.73 -6.82
C ASP A 169 2.73 -10.04 -7.09
N GLU A 170 3.04 -10.83 -6.04
CA GLU A 170 3.79 -12.09 -6.08
C GLU A 170 5.23 -11.95 -6.65
N LEU A 171 6.01 -11.00 -6.10
CA LEU A 171 7.34 -10.61 -6.57
C LEU A 171 8.31 -11.80 -6.76
N GLU A 172 8.21 -12.85 -5.93
CA GLU A 172 9.03 -14.06 -6.01
C GLU A 172 8.82 -14.88 -7.27
N LYS A 173 7.80 -14.54 -8.08
CA LYS A 173 7.53 -15.21 -9.36
C LYS A 173 8.22 -14.56 -10.55
N ALA A 174 8.67 -13.32 -10.39
CA ALA A 174 9.36 -12.60 -11.46
C ALA A 174 10.69 -13.27 -11.84
N SER A 175 11.05 -13.19 -13.11
CA SER A 175 12.39 -13.58 -13.56
C SER A 175 13.45 -12.61 -13.01
N LYS A 176 14.70 -13.04 -12.99
CA LYS A 176 15.82 -12.19 -12.51
C LYS A 176 15.97 -10.94 -13.36
N GLU A 177 15.79 -11.05 -14.66
CA GLU A 177 15.89 -9.96 -15.63
C GLU A 177 14.84 -8.88 -15.36
N VAL A 178 13.61 -9.30 -15.01
CA VAL A 178 12.55 -8.39 -14.58
C VAL A 178 12.94 -7.66 -13.28
N LEU A 179 13.47 -8.38 -12.29
CA LEU A 179 13.91 -7.76 -11.03
C LEU A 179 15.06 -6.77 -11.25
N VAL A 180 16.00 -7.08 -12.15
CA VAL A 180 17.08 -6.16 -12.51
C VAL A 180 16.53 -4.90 -13.20
N SER A 181 15.57 -5.03 -14.10
CA SER A 181 14.90 -3.89 -14.75
C SER A 181 14.17 -2.97 -13.76
N LEU A 182 13.73 -3.49 -12.62
CA LEU A 182 13.09 -2.69 -11.58
C LEU A 182 14.11 -1.92 -10.70
N LEU A 183 15.40 -2.25 -10.74
CA LEU A 183 16.40 -1.54 -9.92
C LEU A 183 16.43 -0.04 -10.22
N ASP A 184 16.36 0.35 -11.50
CA ASP A 184 16.32 1.75 -11.90
C ASP A 184 15.09 2.47 -11.34
N VAL A 185 13.93 1.81 -11.37
CA VAL A 185 12.68 2.34 -10.79
C VAL A 185 12.85 2.59 -9.29
N LEU A 186 13.44 1.62 -8.56
CA LEU A 186 13.60 1.72 -7.11
C LEU A 186 14.69 2.71 -6.69
N ASP A 187 15.68 2.97 -7.54
CA ASP A 187 16.84 3.79 -7.24
C ASP A 187 16.68 5.25 -7.67
N SER A 188 16.25 5.48 -8.91
CA SER A 188 16.11 6.82 -9.51
C SER A 188 14.66 7.30 -9.62
N GLY A 189 13.68 6.43 -9.36
CA GLY A 189 12.26 6.75 -9.56
C GLY A 189 11.88 6.95 -11.03
N GLU A 190 12.73 6.55 -11.98
CA GLU A 190 12.46 6.67 -13.42
C GLU A 190 12.70 5.34 -14.14
N LEU A 191 11.88 5.06 -15.13
CA LEU A 191 12.09 3.95 -16.05
C LEU A 191 12.16 4.47 -17.48
N THR A 192 13.28 4.27 -18.15
CA THR A 192 13.41 4.57 -19.58
C THR A 192 12.96 3.34 -20.37
N LEU A 193 11.94 3.49 -21.24
CA LEU A 193 11.52 2.39 -22.10
C LEU A 193 12.57 2.10 -23.17
N SER A 194 12.63 0.86 -23.64
CA SER A 194 13.60 0.38 -24.63
C SER A 194 13.59 1.18 -25.95
N SER A 195 12.50 1.89 -26.26
CA SER A 195 12.45 2.84 -27.39
C SER A 195 13.36 4.06 -27.19
N GLY A 196 13.86 4.30 -25.98
CA GLY A 196 14.69 5.44 -25.61
C GLY A 196 13.98 6.80 -25.56
N VAL A 197 12.74 6.87 -26.04
CA VAL A 197 11.99 8.13 -26.21
C VAL A 197 11.10 8.43 -25.02
N LYS A 198 10.50 7.39 -24.43
CA LYS A 198 9.49 7.55 -23.35
C LYS A 198 10.08 7.14 -22.00
N LYS A 199 9.92 8.01 -21.01
CA LYS A 199 10.23 7.76 -19.61
C LYS A 199 8.94 7.68 -18.80
N ILE A 200 8.93 6.82 -17.79
CA ILE A 200 7.86 6.71 -16.81
C ILE A 200 8.41 7.18 -15.46
N ASP A 201 7.72 8.12 -14.84
CA ASP A 201 8.14 8.76 -13.59
C ASP A 201 7.39 8.16 -12.40
N PHE A 202 8.13 7.49 -11.51
CA PHE A 202 7.63 6.86 -10.27
C PHE A 202 7.89 7.71 -9.02
N ARG A 203 8.47 8.91 -9.14
CA ARG A 203 8.86 9.72 -7.97
C ARG A 203 7.67 10.17 -7.12
N ASN A 204 6.48 10.19 -7.70
CA ASN A 204 5.24 10.45 -6.95
C ASN A 204 4.45 9.16 -6.63
N SER A 205 5.12 8.01 -6.61
CA SER A 205 4.50 6.70 -6.39
C SER A 205 4.88 6.10 -5.04
N ILE A 206 3.94 5.40 -4.42
CA ILE A 206 4.16 4.47 -3.32
C ILE A 206 4.26 3.07 -3.93
N ILE A 207 5.45 2.49 -3.93
CA ILE A 207 5.67 1.14 -4.47
C ILE A 207 5.44 0.11 -3.38
N LEU A 208 4.45 -0.75 -3.59
CA LEU A 208 4.17 -1.90 -2.74
C LEU A 208 4.45 -3.19 -3.53
N MET A 209 5.20 -4.07 -2.93
CA MET A 209 5.50 -5.40 -3.48
C MET A 209 4.93 -6.46 -2.55
N THR A 210 4.31 -7.53 -3.04
CA THR A 210 3.87 -8.63 -2.19
C THR A 210 4.70 -9.86 -2.42
N SER A 211 4.92 -10.64 -1.35
CA SER A 211 5.58 -11.93 -1.45
C SER A 211 5.09 -12.91 -0.38
N ASN A 212 5.10 -14.21 -0.73
CA ASN A 212 4.80 -15.31 0.18
C ASN A 212 6.06 -15.99 0.74
N LEU A 213 7.24 -15.44 0.44
CA LEU A 213 8.52 -15.96 0.92
C LEU A 213 8.58 -16.00 2.45
N GLY A 214 9.09 -17.10 2.98
CA GLY A 214 9.23 -17.33 4.41
C GLY A 214 7.96 -17.76 5.14
N ALA A 215 6.80 -17.76 4.49
CA ALA A 215 5.55 -18.15 5.13
C ALA A 215 5.53 -19.61 5.60
N LYS A 216 6.06 -20.54 4.79
CA LYS A 216 6.15 -21.97 5.12
C LYS A 216 7.11 -22.21 6.28
N GLU A 217 8.25 -21.54 6.28
CA GLU A 217 9.29 -21.69 7.31
C GLU A 217 8.84 -21.09 8.64
N VAL A 218 8.14 -19.97 8.62
CA VAL A 218 7.52 -19.39 9.82
C VAL A 218 6.46 -20.33 10.38
N PHE A 219 5.60 -20.87 9.54
CA PHE A 219 4.59 -21.84 9.96
C PHE A 219 5.20 -23.09 10.61
N ALA A 220 6.24 -23.67 9.97
CA ALA A 220 6.96 -24.80 10.53
C ALA A 220 7.64 -24.46 11.88
N TYR A 221 8.21 -23.24 11.98
CA TYR A 221 8.77 -22.77 13.25
C TYR A 221 7.72 -22.65 14.35
N GLN A 222 6.56 -22.06 14.04
CA GLN A 222 5.44 -21.90 14.99
C GLN A 222 4.92 -23.25 15.47
N GLN A 223 4.76 -24.23 14.58
CA GLN A 223 4.36 -25.60 14.95
C GLN A 223 5.36 -26.29 15.88
N LYS A 224 6.66 -26.14 15.60
CA LYS A 224 7.72 -26.77 16.39
C LYS A 224 7.86 -26.15 17.78
N MET A 225 7.68 -24.85 17.90
CA MET A 225 7.95 -24.09 19.14
C MET A 225 6.70 -23.85 20.00
N GLY A 226 5.49 -24.09 19.47
CA GLY A 226 4.21 -23.89 20.17
C GLY A 226 3.93 -22.45 20.58
N LYS A 227 4.75 -21.47 20.16
CA LYS A 227 4.65 -20.06 20.53
C LYS A 227 5.02 -19.16 19.35
N ASN A 228 4.25 -18.10 19.16
CA ASN A 228 4.59 -17.04 18.22
C ASN A 228 5.71 -16.18 18.82
N ASN A 229 6.77 -15.98 18.04
CA ASN A 229 7.87 -15.05 18.40
C ASN A 229 8.16 -14.14 17.20
N PRO A 230 7.53 -12.96 17.15
CA PRO A 230 7.65 -12.04 16.01
C PRO A 230 9.10 -11.71 15.65
N LYS A 231 9.98 -11.52 16.65
CA LYS A 231 11.40 -11.22 16.40
C LYS A 231 12.14 -12.35 15.68
N LYS A 232 11.86 -13.61 16.04
CA LYS A 232 12.46 -14.77 15.39
C LYS A 232 11.85 -15.02 14.01
N GLU A 233 10.55 -14.85 13.88
CA GLU A 233 9.82 -14.96 12.61
C GLU A 233 10.35 -13.94 11.60
N HIS A 234 10.50 -12.67 11.98
CA HIS A 234 11.10 -11.63 11.15
C HIS A 234 12.54 -11.99 10.72
N LYS A 235 13.35 -12.57 11.63
CA LYS A 235 14.71 -13.00 11.30
C LYS A 235 14.73 -14.16 10.28
N ILE A 236 13.78 -15.09 10.39
CA ILE A 236 13.62 -16.20 9.43
C ILE A 236 13.27 -15.63 8.05
N ILE A 237 12.24 -14.79 7.99
CA ILE A 237 11.77 -14.20 6.72
C ILE A 237 12.87 -13.36 6.08
N LYS A 238 13.57 -12.50 6.86
CA LYS A 238 14.66 -11.67 6.36
C LYS A 238 15.75 -12.51 5.68
N LYS A 239 16.19 -13.61 6.31
CA LYS A 239 17.19 -14.51 5.72
C LYS A 239 16.70 -15.15 4.40
N ILE A 240 15.40 -15.43 4.30
CA ILE A 240 14.83 -16.04 3.09
C ILE A 240 14.74 -14.99 1.98
N VAL A 241 14.37 -13.76 2.28
CA VAL A 241 14.37 -12.64 1.35
C VAL A 241 15.78 -12.41 0.81
N GLU A 242 16.79 -12.31 1.69
CA GLU A 242 18.21 -12.14 1.31
C GLU A 242 18.76 -13.31 0.48
N LYS A 243 18.21 -14.52 0.61
CA LYS A 243 18.59 -15.68 -0.20
C LYS A 243 17.96 -15.69 -1.60
N ASN A 244 16.74 -15.13 -1.73
CA ASN A 244 15.95 -15.21 -2.97
C ASN A 244 16.07 -13.98 -3.87
N PHE A 245 16.43 -12.83 -3.30
CA PHE A 245 16.62 -11.59 -4.06
C PHE A 245 18.07 -11.14 -4.02
N LEU A 246 18.48 -10.41 -5.06
CA LEU A 246 19.82 -9.81 -5.13
C LEU A 246 20.01 -8.80 -3.99
N PRO A 247 21.20 -8.72 -3.37
CA PRO A 247 21.48 -7.75 -2.30
C PRO A 247 21.17 -6.31 -2.71
N GLU A 248 21.46 -5.94 -3.96
CA GLU A 248 21.20 -4.63 -4.52
C GLU A 248 19.70 -4.33 -4.52
N PHE A 249 18.85 -5.31 -4.84
CA PHE A 249 17.41 -5.17 -4.83
C PHE A 249 16.87 -4.99 -3.40
N VAL A 250 17.34 -5.82 -2.46
CA VAL A 250 16.91 -5.77 -1.05
C VAL A 250 17.30 -4.43 -0.41
N ASN A 251 18.47 -3.87 -0.75
CA ASN A 251 18.93 -2.59 -0.22
C ASN A 251 18.12 -1.38 -0.69
N ARG A 252 17.28 -1.53 -1.71
CA ARG A 252 16.39 -0.45 -2.20
C ARG A 252 14.99 -0.52 -1.62
N ILE A 253 14.71 -1.52 -0.79
CA ILE A 253 13.44 -1.66 -0.07
C ILE A 253 13.53 -0.91 1.25
N ASP A 254 12.74 0.15 1.40
CA ASP A 254 12.73 0.98 2.61
C ASP A 254 12.09 0.26 3.79
N ASN A 255 11.04 -0.56 3.53
CA ASN A 255 10.25 -1.20 4.56
C ASN A 255 9.95 -2.67 4.25
N LEU A 256 10.30 -3.57 5.19
CA LEU A 256 9.81 -4.95 5.20
C LEU A 256 8.61 -5.04 6.14
N ILE A 257 7.42 -5.21 5.61
CA ILE A 257 6.17 -5.23 6.37
C ILE A 257 5.65 -6.67 6.47
N TYR A 258 5.57 -7.18 7.70
CA TYR A 258 5.24 -8.57 7.95
C TYR A 258 3.77 -8.73 8.33
N TYR A 259 3.07 -9.59 7.58
CA TYR A 259 1.70 -9.99 7.80
C TYR A 259 1.65 -11.33 8.55
N SER A 260 0.87 -11.37 9.61
CA SER A 260 0.67 -12.58 10.41
C SER A 260 -0.40 -13.49 9.81
N SER A 261 -0.32 -14.79 10.10
CA SER A 261 -1.42 -15.72 9.83
C SER A 261 -2.67 -15.28 10.58
N ILE A 262 -3.84 -15.54 9.99
CA ILE A 262 -5.13 -15.27 10.62
C ILE A 262 -5.29 -16.20 11.81
N ASN A 263 -5.58 -15.65 12.98
CA ASN A 263 -5.89 -16.42 14.17
C ASN A 263 -7.40 -16.61 14.33
N LYS A 264 -7.81 -17.55 15.21
CA LYS A 264 -9.22 -17.84 15.48
C LYS A 264 -9.97 -16.65 16.06
N ILE A 265 -9.31 -15.76 16.80
CA ILE A 265 -9.92 -14.58 17.43
C ILE A 265 -10.43 -13.62 16.36
N ASN A 266 -9.65 -13.42 15.30
CA ASN A 266 -9.98 -12.50 14.22
C ASN A 266 -10.97 -13.08 13.20
N LEU A 267 -11.23 -14.39 13.26
CA LEU A 267 -12.03 -15.08 12.24
C LEU A 267 -13.48 -14.61 12.22
N ASN A 268 -14.10 -14.40 13.39
CA ASN A 268 -15.45 -13.85 13.48
C ASN A 268 -15.56 -12.46 12.87
N ALA A 269 -14.63 -11.58 13.22
CA ALA A 269 -14.60 -10.22 12.67
C ALA A 269 -14.39 -10.20 11.15
N ILE A 270 -13.64 -11.18 10.61
CA ILE A 270 -13.47 -11.34 9.16
C ILE A 270 -14.77 -11.83 8.51
N ILE A 271 -15.47 -12.79 9.11
CA ILE A 271 -16.78 -13.23 8.63
C ILE A 271 -17.76 -12.05 8.60
N ASP A 272 -17.82 -11.27 9.69
CA ASP A 272 -18.71 -10.10 9.78
C ASP A 272 -18.37 -9.05 8.72
N LEU A 273 -17.08 -8.80 8.48
CA LEU A 273 -16.63 -7.87 7.43
C LEU A 273 -17.06 -8.34 6.03
N GLU A 274 -16.90 -9.64 5.73
CA GLU A 274 -17.29 -10.18 4.42
C GLU A 274 -18.82 -10.15 4.22
N LEU A 275 -19.62 -10.45 5.25
CA LEU A 275 -21.06 -10.32 5.20
C LEU A 275 -21.50 -8.87 5.01
N ALA A 276 -20.91 -7.93 5.76
CA ALA A 276 -21.19 -6.51 5.61
C ALA A 276 -20.89 -5.97 4.20
N LEU A 277 -19.85 -6.50 3.54
CA LEU A 277 -19.54 -6.15 2.14
C LEU A 277 -20.63 -6.67 1.18
N ILE A 278 -21.17 -7.87 1.41
CA ILE A 278 -22.28 -8.43 0.64
C ILE A 278 -23.57 -7.61 0.88
N GLU A 279 -23.90 -7.34 2.14
CA GLU A 279 -25.05 -6.52 2.53
C GLU A 279 -25.03 -5.13 1.88
N LYS A 280 -23.86 -4.49 1.85
CA LYS A 280 -23.68 -3.17 1.22
C LYS A 280 -24.01 -3.20 -0.28
N ASN A 281 -23.63 -4.28 -0.97
CA ASN A 281 -23.83 -4.42 -2.41
C ASN A 281 -25.26 -4.82 -2.76
N THR A 282 -25.89 -5.67 -1.93
CA THR A 282 -27.22 -6.24 -2.18
C THR A 282 -28.34 -5.49 -1.49
N LYS A 283 -28.02 -4.64 -0.50
CA LYS A 283 -28.96 -4.01 0.43
C LYS A 283 -29.80 -5.04 1.22
N HIS A 284 -29.31 -6.26 1.33
CA HIS A 284 -29.98 -7.39 1.96
C HIS A 284 -29.25 -7.79 3.24
N LYS A 285 -29.92 -7.76 4.39
CA LYS A 285 -29.34 -8.12 5.70
C LYS A 285 -29.13 -9.62 5.82
N ILE A 286 -27.95 -10.03 6.35
CA ILE A 286 -27.57 -11.43 6.53
C ILE A 286 -27.21 -11.68 7.98
N ASN A 287 -28.02 -12.44 8.71
CA ASN A 287 -27.75 -12.83 10.09
C ASN A 287 -27.33 -14.31 10.12
N LEU A 288 -26.21 -14.62 10.72
CA LEU A 288 -25.76 -16.00 10.97
C LEU A 288 -25.98 -16.37 12.42
N SER A 289 -26.58 -17.55 12.68
CA SER A 289 -26.64 -18.11 14.04
C SER A 289 -25.24 -18.46 14.55
N ASN A 290 -25.09 -18.61 15.86
CA ASN A 290 -23.81 -19.00 16.47
C ASN A 290 -23.34 -20.37 15.97
N GLU A 291 -24.25 -21.31 15.76
CA GLU A 291 -23.98 -22.66 15.23
C GLU A 291 -23.48 -22.59 13.80
N ALA A 292 -24.11 -21.77 12.94
CA ALA A 292 -23.69 -21.54 11.57
C ALA A 292 -22.27 -20.92 11.50
N ARG A 293 -21.99 -19.92 12.37
CA ARG A 293 -20.64 -19.34 12.52
C ARG A 293 -19.61 -20.37 12.94
N ASN A 294 -19.93 -21.18 13.95
CA ASN A 294 -19.03 -22.22 14.44
C ASN A 294 -18.73 -23.27 13.36
N LYS A 295 -19.70 -23.62 12.52
CA LYS A 295 -19.49 -24.54 11.39
C LYS A 295 -18.54 -23.95 10.36
N LEU A 296 -18.74 -22.67 9.97
CA LEU A 296 -17.80 -21.97 9.06
C LEU A 296 -16.37 -21.94 9.63
N GLN A 297 -16.23 -21.67 10.94
CA GLN A 297 -14.92 -21.67 11.61
C GLN A 297 -14.24 -23.04 11.64
N LYS A 298 -15.01 -24.10 11.86
CA LYS A 298 -14.50 -25.49 11.84
C LYS A 298 -14.07 -25.92 10.44
N ALA A 299 -14.79 -25.48 9.41
CA ALA A 299 -14.48 -25.77 8.02
C ALA A 299 -13.31 -24.93 7.47
N TYR A 300 -12.94 -23.86 8.18
CA TYR A 300 -11.90 -22.91 7.73
C TYR A 300 -10.51 -23.56 7.67
N ASN A 301 -9.86 -23.38 6.51
CA ASN A 301 -8.48 -23.82 6.31
C ASN A 301 -7.52 -22.63 6.37
N PHE A 302 -6.69 -22.58 7.40
CA PHE A 302 -5.72 -21.52 7.67
C PHE A 302 -4.70 -21.31 6.52
N THR A 303 -4.46 -22.33 5.67
CA THR A 303 -3.51 -22.24 4.55
C THR A 303 -3.93 -21.22 3.50
N TYR A 304 -5.24 -21.03 3.30
CA TYR A 304 -5.79 -20.16 2.25
C TYR A 304 -6.22 -18.77 2.74
N GLY A 305 -6.16 -18.55 4.05
CA GLY A 305 -6.48 -17.25 4.65
C GLY A 305 -7.93 -16.79 4.36
N VAL A 306 -8.15 -15.48 4.23
CA VAL A 306 -9.49 -14.90 3.96
C VAL A 306 -10.11 -15.46 2.68
N ARG A 307 -9.33 -15.90 1.71
CA ARG A 307 -9.86 -16.51 0.48
C ARG A 307 -10.72 -17.74 0.77
N ASP A 308 -10.37 -18.51 1.81
CA ASP A 308 -11.16 -19.69 2.20
C ASP A 308 -12.49 -19.29 2.84
N ILE A 309 -12.51 -18.26 3.68
CA ILE A 309 -13.77 -17.72 4.24
C ILE A 309 -14.70 -17.25 3.14
N LYS A 310 -14.17 -16.49 2.16
CA LYS A 310 -14.96 -16.06 1.00
C LYS A 310 -15.54 -17.23 0.24
N ARG A 311 -14.74 -18.28 0.02
CA ARG A 311 -15.18 -19.50 -0.64
C ARG A 311 -16.29 -20.21 0.15
N LEU A 312 -16.11 -20.36 1.48
CA LEU A 312 -17.10 -20.99 2.35
C LEU A 312 -18.42 -20.21 2.38
N ILE A 313 -18.38 -18.89 2.46
CA ILE A 313 -19.57 -18.02 2.37
C ILE A 313 -20.22 -18.16 0.99
N ALA A 314 -19.44 -18.12 -0.09
CA ALA A 314 -19.96 -18.23 -1.45
C ALA A 314 -20.63 -19.59 -1.71
N GLN A 315 -20.10 -20.67 -1.16
CA GLN A 315 -20.63 -22.01 -1.37
C GLN A 315 -21.83 -22.35 -0.48
N ASN A 316 -21.87 -21.83 0.75
CA ASN A 316 -22.85 -22.30 1.74
C ASN A 316 -23.90 -21.24 2.09
N ILE A 317 -23.58 -19.93 1.95
CA ILE A 317 -24.45 -18.85 2.42
C ILE A 317 -25.10 -18.12 1.24
N LEU A 318 -24.30 -17.74 0.21
CA LEU A 318 -24.83 -16.95 -0.90
C LEU A 318 -25.97 -17.63 -1.68
N PRO A 319 -25.99 -18.95 -1.92
CA PRO A 319 -27.14 -19.59 -2.60
C PRO A 319 -28.45 -19.38 -1.85
N LEU A 320 -28.41 -19.55 -0.51
CA LEU A 320 -29.58 -19.36 0.36
C LEU A 320 -30.05 -17.89 0.39
N VAL A 321 -29.10 -16.96 0.43
CA VAL A 321 -29.38 -15.53 0.39
C VAL A 321 -29.97 -15.14 -0.96
N ALA A 322 -29.46 -15.70 -2.06
CA ALA A 322 -29.93 -15.41 -3.42
C ALA A 322 -31.41 -15.73 -3.60
N GLU A 323 -31.89 -16.88 -3.10
CA GLU A 323 -33.31 -17.25 -3.12
C GLU A 323 -34.18 -16.18 -2.44
N ARG A 324 -33.76 -15.70 -1.26
CA ARG A 324 -34.50 -14.66 -0.54
C ARG A 324 -34.47 -13.30 -1.23
N VAL A 325 -33.36 -12.94 -1.84
CA VAL A 325 -33.25 -11.70 -2.63
C VAL A 325 -34.17 -11.74 -3.84
N LEU A 326 -34.24 -12.88 -4.53
CA LEU A 326 -35.15 -13.07 -5.67
C LEU A 326 -36.63 -13.02 -5.27
N ASP A 327 -36.96 -13.52 -4.05
CA ASP A 327 -38.31 -13.40 -3.46
C ASP A 327 -38.60 -12.01 -2.90
N SER A 328 -37.76 -11.01 -3.16
CA SER A 328 -37.91 -9.62 -2.67
C SER A 328 -37.99 -9.49 -1.15
N LYS A 329 -37.38 -10.42 -0.40
CA LYS A 329 -37.22 -10.32 1.05
C LYS A 329 -36.09 -9.34 1.38
N LEU A 330 -36.14 -8.72 2.55
CA LEU A 330 -35.14 -7.72 2.98
C LEU A 330 -34.01 -8.29 3.84
N SER A 331 -34.18 -9.53 4.34
CA SER A 331 -33.21 -10.16 5.23
C SER A 331 -33.22 -11.68 5.13
N SER A 332 -32.11 -12.30 5.51
CA SER A 332 -31.95 -13.74 5.67
C SER A 332 -31.39 -14.04 7.05
N ASN A 333 -32.04 -14.94 7.77
CA ASN A 333 -31.52 -15.55 8.99
C ASN A 333 -30.97 -16.93 8.60
N VAL A 334 -29.68 -17.13 8.61
CA VAL A 334 -29.08 -18.43 8.29
C VAL A 334 -28.79 -19.16 9.58
N VAL A 335 -29.40 -20.31 9.74
CA VAL A 335 -29.23 -21.22 10.88
C VAL A 335 -28.65 -22.57 10.43
N LEU A 336 -28.29 -23.39 11.40
CA LEU A 336 -27.83 -24.76 11.15
C LEU A 336 -28.95 -25.75 11.54
N GLN A 337 -29.36 -26.60 10.61
CA GLN A 337 -30.33 -27.66 10.87
C GLN A 337 -29.83 -28.96 10.27
N ASN A 338 -29.77 -30.05 11.06
CA ASN A 338 -29.22 -31.34 10.63
C ASN A 338 -27.83 -31.26 9.97
N ASP A 339 -26.97 -30.38 10.51
CA ASP A 339 -25.64 -30.04 9.98
C ASP A 339 -25.62 -29.34 8.61
N ASP A 340 -26.77 -28.86 8.11
CA ASP A 340 -26.85 -28.06 6.88
C ASP A 340 -27.21 -26.61 7.18
N PHE A 341 -26.70 -25.69 6.33
CA PHE A 341 -27.10 -24.29 6.37
C PHE A 341 -28.50 -24.14 5.75
N VAL A 342 -29.41 -23.54 6.48
CA VAL A 342 -30.78 -23.30 6.03
C VAL A 342 -31.23 -21.89 6.40
N ILE A 343 -32.29 -21.41 5.75
CA ILE A 343 -32.95 -20.17 6.16
C ILE A 343 -33.92 -20.49 7.32
N GLY A 344 -33.72 -19.80 8.46
CA GLY A 344 -34.56 -19.88 9.65
C GLY A 344 -35.68 -18.83 9.68
#